data_cab1cb9e82773be6cbd1ae5b3cb84495
#
_entry.id   cab1cb9e82773be6cbd1ae5b3cb84495
#
_cell.length_a   1.000
_cell.length_b   1.000
_cell.length_c   1.000
_cell.angle_alpha   90.00
_cell.angle_beta   90.00
_cell.angle_gamma   90.00
#
_symmetry.space_group_name_H-M   'P 1'
#
loop_
_entity.id
_entity.type
_entity.pdbx_description
1 polymer ?
#
loop_
_entity_poly.entity_id
_entity_poly.type
_entity_poly.pdbx_seq_one_letter_code
_entity_poly.pdbx_strand_id
1 'polypeptide(L)'
;MSNRTPRWFSIGDINAFFGLMLDNVVNLAVLAGILVGGFGFPADIVFTRMFPGTALGVLLGNLVYTVMAIRLGRRTGRDDVTAMPLGTDTPSTIGVALAVLGPAFIAAKTTMPEREAAIVAWQVGMATMVLMGVFKVGMSFIGEHIGRWIPAAGLLGSIGGVGVALLGALQLGEIYAEPVVGMIALGLILYALVARIRLPFQAPAVLVAVTVGAALYYGLGAWGLTVHPVVVPDASMLFALPTPSLGFLAGMPAALRDYLPVALPFAILTIVGGINVTESARLAGDDYKTRDILLTEALSTLVAGICGGMSQTTPYIGHPAYKAMGGRAGYTLLTGLFVGLGGIFGYIGFMAALLPRPALAPVLFFIGLEIAGQAYSATPRRHLAAVTIAVLPSIAVVVQILLSQVYNGALMGAALDPAGTMQATGLTNPAFIQTVGVMIMLASGFIVTAMLWGATVAFLTDRQVGAASVTLLICAALALFGFIHSVLPSGGVYFPWAVPSNLPWHWAAAYSGLALVLLSLSRTDAFRLDPGGAKAPS
;
A
#
# COMPACT_ATOMS: atom_id res chain seq x y z
N MET A 1 47.01 12.66 1.57
CA MET A 1 45.66 12.12 1.54
C MET A 1 45.75 10.62 1.42
N SER A 2 45.33 9.89 2.44
CA SER A 2 45.41 8.41 2.48
C SER A 2 44.47 7.82 1.44
N ASN A 3 45.05 7.04 0.50
CA ASN A 3 44.33 6.34 -0.57
C ASN A 3 43.58 5.09 -0.03
N ARG A 4 42.86 5.25 1.10
CA ARG A 4 42.02 4.17 1.62
C ARG A 4 40.69 4.18 0.84
N THR A 5 40.45 3.11 0.09
CA THR A 5 39.12 2.85 -0.49
C THR A 5 38.10 2.79 0.63
N PRO A 6 37.02 3.61 0.59
CA PRO A 6 35.98 3.59 1.62
C PRO A 6 35.43 2.19 1.81
N ARG A 7 35.27 1.76 3.06
CA ARG A 7 34.71 0.43 3.37
C ARG A 7 33.22 0.44 3.10
N TRP A 8 32.79 -0.24 2.06
CA TRP A 8 31.39 -0.36 1.65
C TRP A 8 30.60 -1.44 2.39
N PHE A 9 31.29 -2.29 3.20
CA PHE A 9 30.70 -3.37 3.99
C PHE A 9 31.14 -3.27 5.45
N SER A 10 30.22 -3.58 6.37
CA SER A 10 30.45 -3.66 7.82
C SER A 10 29.66 -4.81 8.45
N ILE A 11 29.95 -5.17 9.70
CA ILE A 11 29.15 -6.14 10.47
C ILE A 11 27.69 -5.66 10.63
N GLY A 12 27.46 -4.34 10.73
CA GLY A 12 26.13 -3.76 10.80
C GLY A 12 25.25 -4.06 9.60
N ASP A 13 25.85 -4.34 8.43
CA ASP A 13 25.10 -4.75 7.23
C ASP A 13 24.36 -6.07 7.42
N ILE A 14 24.84 -6.98 8.27
CA ILE A 14 24.17 -8.25 8.54
C ILE A 14 22.85 -8.00 9.29
N ASN A 15 22.87 -7.15 10.34
CA ASN A 15 21.66 -6.82 11.08
C ASN A 15 20.66 -6.04 10.21
N ALA A 16 21.15 -5.07 9.44
CA ALA A 16 20.35 -4.30 8.50
C ALA A 16 19.74 -5.20 7.39
N PHE A 17 20.50 -6.17 6.89
CA PHE A 17 20.03 -7.18 5.93
C PHE A 17 18.83 -7.96 6.47
N PHE A 18 18.92 -8.53 7.67
CA PHE A 18 17.79 -9.28 8.23
C PHE A 18 16.53 -8.42 8.35
N GLY A 19 16.65 -7.16 8.76
CA GLY A 19 15.52 -6.25 8.84
C GLY A 19 14.84 -6.04 7.48
N LEU A 20 15.62 -5.64 6.47
CA LEU A 20 15.08 -5.35 5.14
C LEU A 20 14.61 -6.61 4.39
N MET A 21 15.33 -7.72 4.55
CA MET A 21 14.99 -9.01 3.95
C MET A 21 13.67 -9.54 4.48
N LEU A 22 13.48 -9.55 5.81
CA LEU A 22 12.24 -10.03 6.44
C LEU A 22 11.03 -9.22 6.01
N ASP A 23 11.15 -7.90 5.91
CA ASP A 23 10.06 -7.05 5.42
C ASP A 23 9.61 -7.47 4.01
N ASN A 24 10.54 -7.68 3.09
CA ASN A 24 10.23 -8.14 1.73
C ASN A 24 9.60 -9.54 1.71
N VAL A 25 10.11 -10.48 2.51
CA VAL A 25 9.56 -11.86 2.58
C VAL A 25 8.15 -11.84 3.15
N VAL A 26 7.92 -11.10 4.23
CA VAL A 26 6.59 -10.97 4.85
C VAL A 26 5.59 -10.36 3.85
N ASN A 27 6.00 -9.33 3.14
CA ASN A 27 5.14 -8.65 2.17
C ASN A 27 4.73 -9.58 1.01
N LEU A 28 5.65 -10.39 0.50
CA LEU A 28 5.34 -11.41 -0.51
C LEU A 28 4.48 -12.55 0.06
N ALA A 29 4.73 -12.98 1.30
CA ALA A 29 3.89 -13.98 1.96
C ALA A 29 2.44 -13.49 2.14
N VAL A 30 2.27 -12.21 2.47
CA VAL A 30 0.96 -11.57 2.56
C VAL A 30 0.26 -11.50 1.21
N LEU A 31 0.98 -11.11 0.16
CA LEU A 31 0.44 -11.13 -1.21
C LEU A 31 -0.09 -12.54 -1.56
N ALA A 32 0.71 -13.58 -1.29
CA ALA A 32 0.28 -14.97 -1.50
C ALA A 32 -0.93 -15.32 -0.61
N GLY A 33 -0.90 -14.95 0.66
CA GLY A 33 -1.99 -15.18 1.59
C GLY A 33 -3.32 -14.58 1.13
N ILE A 34 -3.30 -13.34 0.65
CA ILE A 34 -4.48 -12.66 0.10
C ILE A 34 -4.96 -13.35 -1.19
N LEU A 35 -4.06 -13.59 -2.13
CA LEU A 35 -4.45 -14.12 -3.44
C LEU A 35 -4.84 -15.59 -3.37
N VAL A 36 -3.97 -16.45 -2.86
CA VAL A 36 -4.21 -17.90 -2.81
C VAL A 36 -5.26 -18.24 -1.78
N GLY A 37 -5.06 -17.76 -0.56
CA GLY A 37 -5.94 -18.12 0.53
C GLY A 37 -7.21 -17.27 0.62
N GLY A 38 -7.18 -15.97 0.22
CA GLY A 38 -8.35 -15.08 0.27
C GLY A 38 -9.25 -15.25 -0.95
N PHE A 39 -8.68 -15.19 -2.14
CA PHE A 39 -9.42 -15.23 -3.40
C PHE A 39 -9.46 -16.61 -4.07
N GLY A 40 -8.68 -17.59 -3.61
CA GLY A 40 -8.54 -18.89 -4.26
C GLY A 40 -7.76 -18.81 -5.57
N PHE A 41 -6.84 -17.88 -5.69
CA PHE A 41 -6.01 -17.74 -6.88
C PHE A 41 -5.06 -18.95 -7.02
N PRO A 42 -4.85 -19.50 -8.24
CA PRO A 42 -3.93 -20.62 -8.43
C PRO A 42 -2.50 -20.29 -7.92
N ALA A 43 -2.03 -21.07 -6.95
CA ALA A 43 -0.76 -20.84 -6.26
C ALA A 43 0.43 -20.85 -7.21
N ASP A 44 0.42 -21.73 -8.22
CA ASP A 44 1.48 -21.83 -9.22
C ASP A 44 1.67 -20.52 -10.00
N ILE A 45 0.60 -19.81 -10.34
CA ILE A 45 0.68 -18.51 -11.03
C ILE A 45 1.31 -17.46 -10.11
N VAL A 46 0.94 -17.44 -8.83
CA VAL A 46 1.53 -16.51 -7.85
C VAL A 46 3.01 -16.78 -7.69
N PHE A 47 3.41 -18.03 -7.44
CA PHE A 47 4.79 -18.37 -7.12
C PHE A 47 5.72 -18.42 -8.33
N THR A 48 5.22 -18.78 -9.54
CA THR A 48 6.09 -18.90 -10.72
C THR A 48 6.06 -17.70 -11.65
N ARG A 49 5.06 -16.81 -11.54
CA ARG A 49 4.97 -15.61 -12.40
C ARG A 49 5.06 -14.31 -11.64
N MET A 50 4.35 -14.18 -10.51
CA MET A 50 4.30 -12.91 -9.78
C MET A 50 5.53 -12.70 -8.90
N PHE A 51 5.96 -13.72 -8.17
CA PHE A 51 7.12 -13.62 -7.26
C PHE A 51 8.43 -13.37 -8.00
N PRO A 52 8.80 -14.11 -9.06
CA PRO A 52 10.05 -13.86 -9.77
C PRO A 52 10.15 -12.45 -10.35
N GLY A 53 9.05 -11.93 -10.92
CA GLY A 53 8.99 -10.57 -11.45
C GLY A 53 9.16 -9.50 -10.37
N THR A 54 8.47 -9.65 -9.24
CA THR A 54 8.62 -8.74 -8.08
C THR A 54 10.04 -8.80 -7.51
N ALA A 55 10.58 -10.00 -7.33
CA ALA A 55 11.92 -10.23 -6.82
C ALA A 55 13.01 -9.62 -7.72
N LEU A 56 12.82 -9.67 -9.04
CA LEU A 56 13.73 -9.01 -9.99
C LEU A 56 13.73 -7.49 -9.79
N GLY A 57 12.58 -6.87 -9.59
CA GLY A 57 12.50 -5.43 -9.28
C GLY A 57 13.27 -5.07 -8.01
N VAL A 58 13.07 -5.83 -6.94
CA VAL A 58 13.80 -5.64 -5.67
C VAL A 58 15.31 -5.83 -5.85
N LEU A 59 15.73 -6.85 -6.61
CA LEU A 59 17.14 -7.09 -6.93
C LEU A 59 17.76 -5.90 -7.64
N LEU A 60 17.15 -5.45 -8.74
CA LEU A 60 17.69 -4.37 -9.56
C LEU A 60 17.80 -3.07 -8.78
N GLY A 61 16.76 -2.69 -8.05
CA GLY A 61 16.78 -1.45 -7.28
C GLY A 61 17.81 -1.46 -6.16
N ASN A 62 17.92 -2.56 -5.41
CA ASN A 62 18.94 -2.70 -4.37
C ASN A 62 20.35 -2.70 -4.94
N LEU A 63 20.60 -3.31 -6.10
CA LEU A 63 21.91 -3.25 -6.78
C LEU A 63 22.27 -1.81 -7.16
N VAL A 64 21.32 -1.05 -7.71
CA VAL A 64 21.55 0.35 -8.06
C VAL A 64 21.84 1.19 -6.81
N TYR A 65 21.05 1.05 -5.75
CA TYR A 65 21.29 1.78 -4.50
C TYR A 65 22.60 1.40 -3.82
N THR A 66 23.02 0.12 -3.89
CA THR A 66 24.36 -0.31 -3.46
C THR A 66 25.45 0.44 -4.21
N VAL A 67 25.36 0.51 -5.53
CA VAL A 67 26.34 1.24 -6.37
C VAL A 67 26.32 2.73 -6.07
N MET A 68 25.13 3.32 -5.87
CA MET A 68 25.01 4.75 -5.53
C MET A 68 25.68 5.06 -4.19
N ALA A 69 25.49 4.23 -3.17
CA ALA A 69 26.14 4.40 -1.87
C ALA A 69 27.68 4.30 -1.96
N ILE A 70 28.19 3.30 -2.69
CA ILE A 70 29.63 3.15 -2.92
C ILE A 70 30.21 4.37 -3.64
N ARG A 71 29.50 4.88 -4.66
CA ARG A 71 29.91 6.10 -5.39
C ARG A 71 29.87 7.35 -4.49
N LEU A 72 28.84 7.47 -3.65
CA LEU A 72 28.73 8.60 -2.71
C LEU A 72 29.88 8.56 -1.70
N GLY A 73 30.15 7.39 -1.10
CA GLY A 73 31.29 7.21 -0.17
C GLY A 73 32.62 7.56 -0.80
N ARG A 74 32.88 7.09 -2.04
CA ARG A 74 34.13 7.44 -2.77
C ARG A 74 34.22 8.93 -3.07
N ARG A 75 33.13 9.58 -3.46
CA ARG A 75 33.11 11.02 -3.80
C ARG A 75 33.31 11.90 -2.57
N THR A 76 32.76 11.49 -1.43
CA THR A 76 32.82 12.26 -0.17
C THR A 76 34.00 11.87 0.72
N GLY A 77 34.71 10.79 0.42
CA GLY A 77 35.79 10.24 1.27
C GLY A 77 35.30 9.65 2.59
N ARG A 78 34.00 9.31 2.70
CA ARG A 78 33.35 8.84 3.93
C ARG A 78 33.20 7.33 3.94
N ASP A 79 33.44 6.73 5.10
CA ASP A 79 33.31 5.30 5.37
C ASP A 79 31.97 4.90 5.98
N ASP A 80 31.12 5.88 6.34
CA ASP A 80 29.85 5.70 7.05
C ASP A 80 28.61 5.92 6.18
N VAL A 81 28.78 5.97 4.86
CA VAL A 81 27.66 6.12 3.94
C VAL A 81 26.81 4.86 3.94
N THR A 82 25.51 5.02 4.19
CA THR A 82 24.51 3.94 4.18
C THR A 82 23.71 3.99 2.88
N ALA A 83 23.53 2.85 2.21
CA ALA A 83 22.70 2.77 1.01
C ALA A 83 21.24 3.08 1.33
N MET A 84 20.51 3.57 0.32
CA MET A 84 19.06 3.67 0.42
C MET A 84 18.47 2.25 0.47
N PRO A 85 17.65 1.89 1.45
CA PRO A 85 16.98 0.60 1.47
C PRO A 85 15.86 0.59 0.43
N LEU A 86 15.77 -0.48 -0.35
CA LEU A 86 14.65 -0.67 -1.27
C LEU A 86 13.92 -1.97 -0.95
N GLY A 87 12.62 -1.87 -0.81
CA GLY A 87 11.74 -3.01 -0.58
C GLY A 87 10.47 -2.94 -1.43
N THR A 88 9.63 -3.94 -1.26
CA THR A 88 8.27 -3.94 -1.77
C THR A 88 7.40 -3.02 -0.92
N ASP A 89 6.58 -2.20 -1.57
CA ASP A 89 5.65 -1.29 -0.87
C ASP A 89 4.44 -2.05 -0.32
N THR A 90 4.32 -2.13 0.99
CA THR A 90 3.26 -2.90 1.65
C THR A 90 1.86 -2.37 1.36
N PRO A 91 1.56 -1.06 1.50
CA PRO A 91 0.24 -0.53 1.23
C PRO A 91 -0.24 -0.78 -0.20
N SER A 92 0.61 -0.56 -1.19
CA SER A 92 0.23 -0.80 -2.59
C SER A 92 0.17 -2.28 -2.96
N THR A 93 1.01 -3.13 -2.36
CA THR A 93 0.96 -4.58 -2.57
C THR A 93 -0.41 -5.13 -2.14
N ILE A 94 -0.86 -4.76 -0.95
CA ILE A 94 -2.18 -5.15 -0.44
C ILE A 94 -3.29 -4.49 -1.25
N GLY A 95 -3.15 -3.20 -1.56
CA GLY A 95 -4.13 -2.47 -2.36
C GLY A 95 -4.30 -3.05 -3.76
N VAL A 96 -3.21 -3.41 -4.45
CA VAL A 96 -3.26 -4.08 -5.75
C VAL A 96 -3.87 -5.48 -5.63
N ALA A 97 -3.52 -6.24 -4.59
CA ALA A 97 -4.11 -7.56 -4.38
C ALA A 97 -5.63 -7.49 -4.15
N LEU A 98 -6.09 -6.59 -3.27
CA LEU A 98 -7.49 -6.48 -2.88
C LEU A 98 -8.35 -5.68 -3.85
N ALA A 99 -7.81 -4.62 -4.45
CA ALA A 99 -8.58 -3.68 -5.27
C ALA A 99 -8.37 -3.83 -6.79
N VAL A 100 -7.40 -4.66 -7.22
CA VAL A 100 -7.15 -4.93 -8.65
C VAL A 100 -7.23 -6.43 -8.94
N LEU A 101 -6.31 -7.22 -8.38
CA LEU A 101 -6.18 -8.64 -8.73
C LEU A 101 -7.39 -9.47 -8.30
N GLY A 102 -7.84 -9.32 -7.05
CA GLY A 102 -9.00 -10.03 -6.53
C GLY A 102 -10.28 -9.73 -7.32
N PRO A 103 -10.69 -8.46 -7.46
CA PRO A 103 -11.86 -8.09 -8.25
C PRO A 103 -11.77 -8.52 -9.72
N ALA A 104 -10.61 -8.34 -10.37
CA ALA A 104 -10.42 -8.78 -11.76
C ALA A 104 -10.56 -10.32 -11.90
N PHE A 105 -10.03 -11.08 -10.94
CA PHE A 105 -10.13 -12.53 -10.91
C PHE A 105 -11.58 -12.99 -10.70
N ILE A 106 -12.29 -12.43 -9.72
CA ILE A 106 -13.69 -12.75 -9.45
C ILE A 106 -14.54 -12.43 -10.68
N ALA A 107 -14.37 -11.25 -11.29
CA ALA A 107 -15.11 -10.87 -12.49
C ALA A 107 -14.84 -11.83 -13.65
N ALA A 108 -13.59 -12.21 -13.90
CA ALA A 108 -13.23 -13.12 -14.98
C ALA A 108 -13.78 -14.54 -14.74
N LYS A 109 -13.81 -15.04 -13.50
CA LYS A 109 -14.36 -16.37 -13.13
C LYS A 109 -15.84 -16.53 -13.48
N THR A 110 -16.58 -15.45 -13.66
CA THR A 110 -17.99 -15.54 -14.06
C THR A 110 -18.18 -16.01 -15.51
N THR A 111 -17.16 -15.87 -16.34
CA THR A 111 -17.25 -16.10 -17.80
C THR A 111 -16.24 -17.11 -18.34
N MET A 112 -15.23 -17.48 -17.56
CA MET A 112 -14.15 -18.37 -18.01
C MET A 112 -13.63 -19.28 -16.88
N PRO A 113 -12.92 -20.38 -17.22
CA PRO A 113 -12.32 -21.29 -16.25
C PRO A 113 -11.34 -20.56 -15.32
N GLU A 114 -11.21 -21.04 -14.09
CA GLU A 114 -10.43 -20.43 -13.03
C GLU A 114 -8.99 -20.06 -13.42
N ARG A 115 -8.30 -20.97 -14.10
CA ARG A 115 -6.91 -20.76 -14.53
C ARG A 115 -6.80 -19.65 -15.58
N GLU A 116 -7.73 -19.56 -16.50
CA GLU A 116 -7.78 -18.50 -17.52
C GLU A 116 -8.12 -17.16 -16.88
N ALA A 117 -9.09 -17.14 -15.95
CA ALA A 117 -9.45 -15.97 -15.16
C ALA A 117 -8.25 -15.44 -14.38
N ALA A 118 -7.45 -16.32 -13.79
CA ALA A 118 -6.24 -15.94 -13.08
C ALA A 118 -5.16 -15.33 -14.00
N ILE A 119 -5.03 -15.83 -15.22
CA ILE A 119 -4.11 -15.26 -16.23
C ILE A 119 -4.59 -13.87 -16.64
N VAL A 120 -5.89 -13.68 -16.88
CA VAL A 120 -6.46 -12.37 -17.22
C VAL A 120 -6.25 -11.37 -16.07
N ALA A 121 -6.55 -11.78 -14.84
CA ALA A 121 -6.31 -10.93 -13.67
C ALA A 121 -4.82 -10.57 -13.49
N TRP A 122 -3.92 -11.55 -13.72
CA TRP A 122 -2.48 -11.30 -13.71
C TRP A 122 -2.04 -10.31 -14.79
N GLN A 123 -2.59 -10.39 -16.01
CA GLN A 123 -2.32 -9.43 -17.09
C GLN A 123 -2.80 -8.02 -16.74
N VAL A 124 -3.98 -7.90 -16.13
CA VAL A 124 -4.50 -6.61 -15.60
C VAL A 124 -3.58 -6.06 -14.51
N GLY A 125 -3.13 -6.91 -13.59
CA GLY A 125 -2.16 -6.53 -12.57
C GLY A 125 -0.83 -6.05 -13.16
N MET A 126 -0.28 -6.76 -14.15
CA MET A 126 0.92 -6.33 -14.89
C MET A 126 0.72 -4.94 -15.53
N ALA A 127 -0.41 -4.72 -16.20
CA ALA A 127 -0.73 -3.44 -16.82
C ALA A 127 -0.81 -2.32 -15.77
N THR A 128 -1.44 -2.59 -14.64
CA THR A 128 -1.52 -1.66 -13.51
C THR A 128 -0.12 -1.30 -12.98
N MET A 129 0.76 -2.29 -12.81
CA MET A 129 2.15 -2.07 -12.39
C MET A 129 2.94 -1.25 -13.40
N VAL A 130 2.78 -1.54 -14.71
CA VAL A 130 3.43 -0.79 -15.79
C VAL A 130 2.93 0.66 -15.81
N LEU A 131 1.62 0.91 -15.67
CA LEU A 131 1.04 2.25 -15.57
C LEU A 131 1.64 3.03 -14.39
N MET A 132 1.70 2.40 -13.20
CA MET A 132 2.33 3.01 -12.02
C MET A 132 3.80 3.32 -12.27
N GLY A 133 4.55 2.38 -12.86
CA GLY A 133 5.97 2.57 -13.18
C GLY A 133 6.21 3.72 -14.16
N VAL A 134 5.44 3.79 -15.25
CA VAL A 134 5.53 4.89 -16.24
C VAL A 134 5.17 6.23 -15.60
N PHE A 135 4.10 6.28 -14.82
CA PHE A 135 3.72 7.48 -14.09
C PHE A 135 4.85 7.94 -13.13
N LYS A 136 5.44 7.01 -12.36
CA LYS A 136 6.56 7.29 -11.45
C LYS A 136 7.79 7.80 -12.20
N VAL A 137 8.11 7.27 -13.39
CA VAL A 137 9.19 7.81 -14.23
C VAL A 137 8.94 9.27 -14.56
N GLY A 138 7.75 9.62 -15.05
CA GLY A 138 7.38 11.02 -15.32
C GLY A 138 7.49 11.89 -14.07
N MET A 139 6.95 11.41 -12.96
CA MET A 139 6.93 12.14 -11.68
C MET A 139 8.30 12.29 -11.02
N SER A 140 9.29 11.42 -11.33
CA SER A 140 10.65 11.55 -10.81
C SER A 140 11.33 12.86 -11.20
N PHE A 141 10.90 13.49 -12.29
CA PHE A 141 11.43 14.78 -12.76
C PHE A 141 10.75 15.99 -12.11
N ILE A 142 9.54 15.86 -11.60
CA ILE A 142 8.75 16.94 -10.99
C ILE A 142 8.41 16.71 -9.52
N GLY A 143 8.82 15.57 -8.96
CA GLY A 143 8.45 15.10 -7.63
C GLY A 143 8.74 16.09 -6.49
N GLU A 144 9.84 16.84 -6.57
CA GLU A 144 10.19 17.86 -5.58
C GLU A 144 9.13 18.97 -5.43
N HIS A 145 8.30 19.18 -6.45
CA HIS A 145 7.26 20.23 -6.46
C HIS A 145 5.92 19.73 -5.88
N ILE A 146 5.65 18.42 -5.91
CA ILE A 146 4.35 17.84 -5.50
C ILE A 146 4.09 18.03 -4.01
N GLY A 147 5.09 17.77 -3.17
CA GLY A 147 4.99 17.93 -1.73
C GLY A 147 4.68 19.37 -1.27
N ARG A 148 4.82 20.35 -2.18
CA ARG A 148 4.48 21.75 -1.91
C ARG A 148 3.01 22.06 -2.18
N TRP A 149 2.30 21.25 -2.99
CA TRP A 149 0.92 21.53 -3.42
C TRP A 149 -0.12 20.84 -2.56
N ILE A 150 0.22 19.67 -2.00
CA ILE A 150 -0.72 18.90 -1.16
C ILE A 150 -0.20 18.92 0.27
N PRO A 151 -1.01 19.37 1.26
CA PRO A 151 -0.63 19.33 2.67
C PRO A 151 -0.31 17.92 3.14
N ALA A 152 0.72 17.79 4.00
CA ALA A 152 1.14 16.51 4.58
C ALA A 152 -0.02 15.73 5.22
N ALA A 153 -0.97 16.43 5.84
CA ALA A 153 -2.16 15.82 6.43
C ALA A 153 -3.03 15.06 5.43
N GLY A 154 -3.16 15.56 4.19
CA GLY A 154 -3.88 14.85 3.13
C GLY A 154 -3.12 13.61 2.66
N LEU A 155 -1.83 13.76 2.34
CA LEU A 155 -0.98 12.67 1.87
C LEU A 155 -0.82 11.58 2.92
N LEU A 156 -0.29 11.94 4.09
CA LEU A 156 -0.02 10.98 5.16
C LEU A 156 -1.31 10.44 5.79
N GLY A 157 -2.38 11.26 5.85
CA GLY A 157 -3.67 10.83 6.36
C GLY A 157 -4.33 9.76 5.50
N SER A 158 -4.22 9.84 4.17
CA SER A 158 -4.75 8.79 3.27
C SER A 158 -4.02 7.46 3.47
N ILE A 159 -2.70 7.50 3.66
CA ILE A 159 -1.89 6.32 4.00
C ILE A 159 -2.23 5.80 5.39
N GLY A 160 -2.34 6.72 6.37
CA GLY A 160 -2.77 6.39 7.73
C GLY A 160 -4.11 5.65 7.73
N GLY A 161 -5.02 6.05 6.85
CA GLY A 161 -6.29 5.35 6.63
C GLY A 161 -6.12 3.92 6.14
N VAL A 162 -5.22 3.67 5.18
CA VAL A 162 -4.86 2.31 4.76
C VAL A 162 -4.28 1.53 5.94
N GLY A 163 -3.38 2.16 6.70
CA GLY A 163 -2.78 1.57 7.91
C GLY A 163 -3.83 1.13 8.93
N VAL A 164 -4.76 2.01 9.29
CA VAL A 164 -5.80 1.70 10.28
C VAL A 164 -6.80 0.67 9.76
N ALA A 165 -7.31 0.85 8.55
CA ALA A 165 -8.43 0.06 8.04
C ALA A 165 -7.98 -1.28 7.43
N LEU A 166 -7.06 -1.27 6.46
CA LEU A 166 -6.69 -2.47 5.72
C LEU A 166 -5.61 -3.29 6.45
N LEU A 167 -4.61 -2.62 7.02
CA LEU A 167 -3.53 -3.29 7.74
C LEU A 167 -3.86 -3.51 9.22
N GLY A 168 -4.72 -2.68 9.80
CA GLY A 168 -5.17 -2.80 11.18
C GLY A 168 -6.44 -3.64 11.29
N ALA A 169 -7.59 -3.01 11.05
CA ALA A 169 -8.90 -3.62 11.35
C ALA A 169 -9.17 -4.92 10.58
N LEU A 170 -8.82 -5.00 9.30
CA LEU A 170 -9.05 -6.22 8.50
C LEU A 170 -8.24 -7.40 9.02
N GLN A 171 -7.02 -7.17 9.53
CA GLN A 171 -6.16 -8.23 10.04
C GLN A 171 -6.60 -8.81 11.38
N LEU A 172 -7.47 -8.11 12.12
CA LEU A 172 -8.03 -8.64 13.37
C LEU A 172 -8.80 -9.95 13.13
N GLY A 173 -9.49 -10.07 12.01
CA GLY A 173 -10.17 -11.31 11.61
C GLY A 173 -9.21 -12.51 11.55
N GLU A 174 -8.03 -12.33 10.95
CA GLU A 174 -7.03 -13.39 10.84
C GLU A 174 -6.34 -13.69 12.19
N ILE A 175 -6.06 -12.65 12.99
CA ILE A 175 -5.43 -12.80 14.32
C ILE A 175 -6.34 -13.59 15.26
N TYR A 176 -7.61 -13.23 15.29
CA TYR A 176 -8.57 -13.84 16.23
C TYR A 176 -9.27 -15.09 15.67
N ALA A 177 -9.05 -15.46 14.40
CA ALA A 177 -9.45 -16.76 13.87
C ALA A 177 -8.77 -17.92 14.62
N GLU A 178 -7.50 -17.74 15.00
CA GLU A 178 -6.73 -18.66 15.84
C GLU A 178 -6.16 -17.89 17.05
N PRO A 179 -6.97 -17.63 18.10
CA PRO A 179 -6.63 -16.65 19.13
C PRO A 179 -5.32 -16.94 19.86
N VAL A 180 -5.03 -18.21 20.15
CA VAL A 180 -3.80 -18.60 20.86
C VAL A 180 -2.56 -18.24 20.03
N VAL A 181 -2.59 -18.55 18.74
CA VAL A 181 -1.49 -18.25 17.81
C VAL A 181 -1.37 -16.76 17.58
N GLY A 182 -2.47 -16.13 17.16
CA GLY A 182 -2.49 -14.73 16.75
C GLY A 182 -2.20 -13.77 17.90
N MET A 183 -2.79 -13.99 19.09
CA MET A 183 -2.57 -13.11 20.24
C MET A 183 -1.16 -13.23 20.80
N ILE A 184 -0.57 -14.44 20.83
CA ILE A 184 0.82 -14.62 21.30
C ILE A 184 1.78 -13.94 20.32
N ALA A 185 1.61 -14.14 19.01
CA ALA A 185 2.43 -13.47 18.01
C ALA A 185 2.26 -11.94 18.08
N LEU A 186 1.02 -11.44 18.22
CA LEU A 186 0.73 -10.02 18.39
C LEU A 186 1.38 -9.46 19.67
N GLY A 187 1.25 -10.19 20.79
CA GLY A 187 1.84 -9.80 22.07
C GLY A 187 3.36 -9.63 21.97
N LEU A 188 4.05 -10.55 21.29
CA LEU A 188 5.50 -10.47 21.06
C LEU A 188 5.87 -9.24 20.19
N ILE A 189 5.08 -8.96 19.15
CA ILE A 189 5.27 -7.77 18.29
C ILE A 189 5.06 -6.50 19.12
N LEU A 190 3.97 -6.39 19.88
CA LEU A 190 3.68 -5.20 20.69
C LEU A 190 4.75 -5.00 21.78
N TYR A 191 5.18 -6.08 22.44
CA TYR A 191 6.23 -6.04 23.45
C TYR A 191 7.54 -5.52 22.90
N ALA A 192 7.98 -6.07 21.76
CA ALA A 192 9.31 -5.78 21.25
C ALA A 192 9.38 -4.49 20.41
N LEU A 193 8.36 -4.21 19.57
CA LEU A 193 8.41 -3.13 18.61
C LEU A 193 7.65 -1.89 19.10
N VAL A 194 6.50 -2.03 19.73
CA VAL A 194 5.73 -0.88 20.23
C VAL A 194 6.25 -0.43 21.58
N ALA A 195 6.38 -1.35 22.54
CA ALA A 195 6.94 -1.04 23.86
C ALA A 195 8.48 -0.90 23.86
N ARG A 196 9.14 -1.25 22.73
CA ARG A 196 10.60 -1.15 22.54
C ARG A 196 11.42 -1.92 23.59
N ILE A 197 10.88 -3.06 24.05
CA ILE A 197 11.56 -3.93 25.02
C ILE A 197 12.37 -4.98 24.25
N ARG A 198 13.65 -5.08 24.53
CA ARG A 198 14.55 -5.98 23.82
C ARG A 198 14.22 -7.44 24.15
N LEU A 199 14.13 -8.27 23.10
CA LEU A 199 14.03 -9.72 23.26
C LEU A 199 15.39 -10.31 23.70
N PRO A 200 15.40 -11.48 24.36
CA PRO A 200 16.62 -12.22 24.69
C PRO A 200 17.50 -12.38 23.46
N PHE A 201 18.83 -12.34 23.67
CA PHE A 201 19.84 -12.43 22.60
C PHE A 201 19.73 -11.36 21.51
N GLN A 202 19.00 -10.27 21.74
CA GLN A 202 18.71 -9.23 20.75
C GLN A 202 18.06 -9.79 19.45
N ALA A 203 17.28 -10.87 19.60
CA ALA A 203 16.64 -11.53 18.47
C ALA A 203 15.68 -10.59 17.73
N PRO A 204 15.60 -10.64 16.38
CA PRO A 204 14.69 -9.82 15.59
C PRO A 204 13.22 -10.15 15.95
N ALA A 205 12.48 -9.14 16.40
CA ALA A 205 11.13 -9.32 16.95
C ALA A 205 10.15 -9.97 15.98
N VAL A 206 10.17 -9.54 14.72
CA VAL A 206 9.32 -10.09 13.66
C VAL A 206 9.61 -11.57 13.44
N LEU A 207 10.90 -11.92 13.34
CA LEU A 207 11.31 -13.32 13.16
C LEU A 207 10.84 -14.19 14.33
N VAL A 208 11.04 -13.73 15.57
CA VAL A 208 10.61 -14.47 16.77
C VAL A 208 9.09 -14.63 16.79
N ALA A 209 8.33 -13.56 16.56
CA ALA A 209 6.88 -13.61 16.57
C ALA A 209 6.31 -14.55 15.52
N VAL A 210 6.81 -14.49 14.30
CA VAL A 210 6.36 -15.35 13.19
C VAL A 210 6.77 -16.80 13.42
N THR A 211 8.01 -17.06 13.89
CA THR A 211 8.48 -18.42 14.18
C THR A 211 7.71 -19.06 15.34
N VAL A 212 7.50 -18.32 16.44
CA VAL A 212 6.71 -18.79 17.58
C VAL A 212 5.26 -19.01 17.17
N GLY A 213 4.66 -18.08 16.42
CA GLY A 213 3.30 -18.22 15.90
C GLY A 213 3.14 -19.44 15.00
N ALA A 214 4.08 -19.67 14.07
CA ALA A 214 4.06 -20.83 13.19
C ALA A 214 4.26 -22.14 13.98
N ALA A 215 5.19 -22.18 14.94
CA ALA A 215 5.41 -23.34 15.79
C ALA A 215 4.17 -23.68 16.63
N LEU A 216 3.49 -22.68 17.19
CA LEU A 216 2.22 -22.85 17.91
C LEU A 216 1.12 -23.36 16.98
N TYR A 217 0.98 -22.78 15.78
CA TYR A 217 -0.04 -23.18 14.82
C TYR A 217 0.07 -24.66 14.44
N TYR A 218 1.26 -25.09 14.00
CA TYR A 218 1.49 -26.49 13.63
C TYR A 218 1.52 -27.42 14.83
N GLY A 219 2.09 -26.99 15.96
CA GLY A 219 2.15 -27.79 17.18
C GLY A 219 0.76 -28.06 17.78
N LEU A 220 -0.07 -27.02 17.93
CA LEU A 220 -1.46 -27.16 18.38
C LEU A 220 -2.30 -27.95 17.38
N GLY A 221 -2.07 -27.73 16.08
CA GLY A 221 -2.75 -28.44 15.01
C GLY A 221 -2.47 -29.95 15.03
N ALA A 222 -1.23 -30.36 15.32
CA ALA A 222 -0.88 -31.78 15.46
C ALA A 222 -1.64 -32.48 16.58
N TRP A 223 -2.10 -31.73 17.61
CA TRP A 223 -2.90 -32.23 18.73
C TRP A 223 -4.40 -31.96 18.58
N GLY A 224 -4.83 -31.36 17.43
CA GLY A 224 -6.24 -31.02 17.19
C GLY A 224 -6.78 -29.92 18.13
N LEU A 225 -5.90 -29.05 18.65
CA LEU A 225 -6.22 -27.97 19.57
C LEU A 225 -6.40 -26.59 18.88
N THR A 226 -6.31 -26.55 17.57
CA THR A 226 -6.61 -25.34 16.78
C THR A 226 -8.11 -25.19 16.56
N VAL A 227 -8.58 -23.96 16.38
CA VAL A 227 -10.02 -23.68 16.07
C VAL A 227 -10.40 -24.28 14.71
N HIS A 228 -9.51 -24.19 13.73
CA HIS A 228 -9.70 -24.74 12.40
C HIS A 228 -8.70 -25.88 12.11
N PRO A 229 -9.08 -26.89 11.32
CA PRO A 229 -8.14 -27.93 10.92
C PRO A 229 -6.90 -27.36 10.24
N VAL A 230 -5.72 -27.76 10.72
CA VAL A 230 -4.45 -27.33 10.13
C VAL A 230 -4.17 -28.17 8.88
N VAL A 231 -4.07 -27.50 7.75
CA VAL A 231 -3.61 -28.11 6.50
C VAL A 231 -2.14 -27.72 6.32
N VAL A 232 -1.26 -28.71 6.33
CA VAL A 232 0.14 -28.47 5.96
C VAL A 232 0.16 -28.29 4.45
N PRO A 233 0.55 -27.11 3.93
CA PRO A 233 0.57 -26.91 2.50
C PRO A 233 1.61 -27.82 1.84
N ASP A 234 1.29 -28.33 0.66
CA ASP A 234 2.27 -28.98 -0.21
C ASP A 234 3.19 -27.90 -0.80
N ALA A 235 4.13 -27.48 0.03
CA ALA A 235 5.06 -26.40 -0.30
C ALA A 235 6.25 -27.00 -1.04
N SER A 236 6.43 -26.65 -2.30
CA SER A 236 7.58 -27.02 -3.11
C SER A 236 8.35 -25.77 -3.55
N MET A 237 9.66 -25.91 -3.69
CA MET A 237 10.48 -24.86 -4.31
C MET A 237 10.26 -24.90 -5.82
N LEU A 238 9.55 -23.92 -6.35
CA LEU A 238 9.23 -23.81 -7.76
C LEU A 238 10.24 -22.87 -8.44
N PHE A 239 11.14 -23.47 -9.22
CA PHE A 239 12.08 -22.70 -10.03
C PHE A 239 11.34 -21.99 -11.17
N ALA A 240 11.48 -20.67 -11.25
CA ALA A 240 10.89 -19.89 -12.34
C ALA A 240 11.74 -18.64 -12.63
N LEU A 241 12.07 -18.44 -13.90
CA LEU A 241 12.79 -17.24 -14.32
C LEU A 241 11.83 -16.07 -14.55
N PRO A 242 12.18 -14.85 -14.08
CA PRO A 242 11.43 -13.66 -14.43
C PRO A 242 11.62 -13.36 -15.92
N THR A 243 10.61 -13.61 -16.72
CA THR A 243 10.66 -13.37 -18.17
C THR A 243 9.80 -12.17 -18.54
N PRO A 244 10.32 -11.22 -19.33
CA PRO A 244 9.52 -10.14 -19.87
C PRO A 244 8.32 -10.68 -20.64
N SER A 245 7.15 -10.13 -20.40
CA SER A 245 5.90 -10.55 -21.04
C SER A 245 5.14 -9.36 -21.58
N LEU A 246 4.67 -9.44 -22.81
CA LEU A 246 3.75 -8.47 -23.39
C LEU A 246 2.30 -8.64 -22.89
N GLY A 247 2.05 -9.57 -21.97
CA GLY A 247 0.73 -9.80 -21.37
C GLY A 247 0.10 -8.55 -20.75
N PHE A 248 0.93 -7.59 -20.28
CA PHE A 248 0.42 -6.30 -19.80
C PHE A 248 -0.35 -5.50 -20.87
N LEU A 249 -0.05 -5.67 -22.17
CA LEU A 249 -0.80 -5.00 -23.24
C LEU A 249 -2.24 -5.53 -23.31
N ALA A 250 -2.46 -6.82 -23.09
CA ALA A 250 -3.80 -7.39 -23.04
C ALA A 250 -4.61 -6.89 -21.83
N GLY A 251 -3.96 -6.68 -20.67
CA GLY A 251 -4.60 -6.11 -19.48
C GLY A 251 -4.79 -4.60 -19.51
N MET A 252 -4.11 -3.88 -20.43
CA MET A 252 -4.07 -2.41 -20.45
C MET A 252 -5.45 -1.74 -20.59
N PRO A 253 -6.38 -2.20 -21.46
CA PRO A 253 -7.70 -1.58 -21.57
C PRO A 253 -8.48 -1.64 -20.25
N ALA A 254 -8.46 -2.77 -19.54
CA ALA A 254 -9.10 -2.91 -18.24
C ALA A 254 -8.38 -2.07 -17.17
N ALA A 255 -7.04 -2.07 -17.15
CA ALA A 255 -6.25 -1.28 -16.21
C ALA A 255 -6.54 0.22 -16.34
N LEU A 256 -6.66 0.75 -17.55
CA LEU A 256 -6.99 2.16 -17.79
C LEU A 256 -8.43 2.50 -17.46
N ARG A 257 -9.38 1.62 -17.81
CA ARG A 257 -10.80 1.88 -17.62
C ARG A 257 -11.24 1.70 -16.17
N ASP A 258 -10.85 0.58 -15.54
CA ASP A 258 -11.45 0.15 -14.28
C ASP A 258 -10.50 0.37 -13.06
N TYR A 259 -9.17 0.33 -13.27
CA TYR A 259 -8.19 0.32 -12.17
C TYR A 259 -7.27 1.54 -12.11
N LEU A 260 -7.40 2.49 -13.03
CA LEU A 260 -6.64 3.75 -12.97
C LEU A 260 -6.86 4.53 -11.66
N PRO A 261 -8.10 4.59 -11.09
CA PRO A 261 -8.36 5.23 -9.79
C PRO A 261 -7.64 4.57 -8.60
N VAL A 262 -7.17 3.34 -8.76
CA VAL A 262 -6.36 2.62 -7.77
C VAL A 262 -4.86 2.81 -8.06
N ALA A 263 -4.46 2.68 -9.33
CA ALA A 263 -3.07 2.72 -9.75
C ALA A 263 -2.40 4.07 -9.45
N LEU A 264 -3.02 5.18 -9.84
CA LEU A 264 -2.42 6.51 -9.70
C LEU A 264 -2.18 6.93 -8.25
N PRO A 265 -3.14 6.79 -7.32
CA PRO A 265 -2.91 7.12 -5.91
C PRO A 265 -1.77 6.34 -5.29
N PHE A 266 -1.66 5.03 -5.55
CA PHE A 266 -0.55 4.23 -5.03
C PHE A 266 0.79 4.65 -5.64
N ALA A 267 0.83 5.06 -6.91
CA ALA A 267 2.03 5.59 -7.53
C ALA A 267 2.42 6.95 -6.92
N ILE A 268 1.47 7.85 -6.68
CA ILE A 268 1.70 9.13 -5.99
C ILE A 268 2.21 8.90 -4.57
N LEU A 269 1.61 7.95 -3.87
CA LEU A 269 1.97 7.58 -2.52
C LEU A 269 3.45 7.21 -2.40
N THR A 270 3.91 6.29 -3.24
CA THR A 270 5.30 5.83 -3.21
C THR A 270 6.28 6.94 -3.63
N ILE A 271 5.92 7.80 -4.59
CA ILE A 271 6.71 8.99 -4.96
C ILE A 271 6.91 9.91 -3.75
N VAL A 272 5.84 10.24 -3.03
CA VAL A 272 5.90 11.09 -1.83
C VAL A 272 6.71 10.39 -0.73
N GLY A 273 6.49 9.10 -0.54
CA GLY A 273 7.30 8.27 0.36
C GLY A 273 8.79 8.36 0.01
N GLY A 274 9.14 8.18 -1.26
CA GLY A 274 10.52 8.25 -1.75
C GLY A 274 11.17 9.63 -1.53
N ILE A 275 10.42 10.73 -1.70
CA ILE A 275 10.89 12.09 -1.39
C ILE A 275 11.21 12.21 0.11
N ASN A 276 10.29 11.80 0.97
CA ASN A 276 10.44 11.88 2.42
C ASN A 276 11.62 11.03 2.93
N VAL A 277 11.79 9.83 2.37
CA VAL A 277 12.89 8.93 2.74
C VAL A 277 14.24 9.49 2.28
N THR A 278 14.30 10.11 1.10
CA THR A 278 15.52 10.77 0.60
C THR A 278 15.89 11.94 1.50
N GLU A 279 14.92 12.73 1.93
CA GLU A 279 15.14 13.83 2.87
C GLU A 279 15.60 13.31 4.25
N SER A 280 15.01 12.22 4.73
CA SER A 280 15.44 11.56 5.97
C SER A 280 16.89 11.05 5.88
N ALA A 281 17.29 10.51 4.73
CA ALA A 281 18.68 10.10 4.49
C ALA A 281 19.63 11.32 4.49
N ARG A 282 19.23 12.42 3.88
CA ARG A 282 20.00 13.68 3.87
C ARG A 282 20.20 14.22 5.27
N LEU A 283 19.17 14.21 6.11
CA LEU A 283 19.25 14.62 7.52
C LEU A 283 20.17 13.69 8.34
N ALA A 284 20.24 12.39 7.96
CA ALA A 284 21.19 11.43 8.53
C ALA A 284 22.62 11.58 7.97
N GLY A 285 22.86 12.54 7.07
CA GLY A 285 24.17 12.87 6.51
C GLY A 285 24.49 12.19 5.16
N ASP A 286 23.56 11.46 4.55
CA ASP A 286 23.75 10.80 3.26
C ASP A 286 22.94 11.51 2.18
N ASP A 287 23.61 12.42 1.46
CA ASP A 287 22.98 13.33 0.50
C ASP A 287 22.86 12.69 -0.89
N TYR A 288 21.76 11.97 -1.11
CA TYR A 288 21.37 11.43 -2.40
C TYR A 288 20.52 12.42 -3.19
N LYS A 289 20.65 12.40 -4.53
CA LYS A 289 19.76 13.18 -5.40
C LYS A 289 18.38 12.53 -5.42
N THR A 290 17.35 13.23 -5.00
CA THR A 290 15.97 12.76 -4.95
C THR A 290 15.51 12.18 -6.29
N ARG A 291 15.81 12.86 -7.42
CA ARG A 291 15.49 12.37 -8.76
C ARG A 291 16.07 10.98 -9.04
N ASP A 292 17.32 10.74 -8.68
CA ASP A 292 18.01 9.48 -8.98
C ASP A 292 17.42 8.33 -8.13
N ILE A 293 17.01 8.61 -6.89
CA ILE A 293 16.30 7.68 -6.01
C ILE A 293 14.93 7.35 -6.62
N LEU A 294 14.11 8.35 -6.93
CA LEU A 294 12.77 8.15 -7.49
C LEU A 294 12.81 7.46 -8.86
N LEU A 295 13.78 7.78 -9.71
CA LEU A 295 13.94 7.13 -11.01
C LEU A 295 14.32 5.66 -10.86
N THR A 296 15.20 5.32 -9.91
CA THR A 296 15.55 3.91 -9.61
C THR A 296 14.33 3.14 -9.14
N GLU A 297 13.56 3.69 -8.22
CA GLU A 297 12.29 3.14 -7.74
C GLU A 297 11.31 2.90 -8.90
N ALA A 298 11.13 3.90 -9.77
CA ALA A 298 10.22 3.84 -10.91
C ALA A 298 10.63 2.76 -11.91
N LEU A 299 11.90 2.70 -12.28
CA LEU A 299 12.43 1.70 -13.22
C LEU A 299 12.37 0.28 -12.63
N SER A 300 12.66 0.11 -11.34
CA SER A 300 12.54 -1.17 -10.66
C SER A 300 11.08 -1.66 -10.64
N THR A 301 10.11 -0.77 -10.37
CA THR A 301 8.67 -1.06 -10.46
C THR A 301 8.26 -1.44 -11.89
N LEU A 302 8.75 -0.69 -12.89
CA LEU A 302 8.44 -0.93 -14.29
C LEU A 302 8.96 -2.29 -14.76
N VAL A 303 10.21 -2.61 -14.45
CA VAL A 303 10.80 -3.92 -14.77
C VAL A 303 10.06 -5.04 -14.05
N ALA A 304 9.73 -4.88 -12.76
CA ALA A 304 8.91 -5.84 -12.04
C ALA A 304 7.59 -6.09 -12.77
N GLY A 305 6.84 -5.04 -13.14
CA GLY A 305 5.55 -5.13 -13.84
C GLY A 305 5.66 -5.81 -15.19
N ILE A 306 6.65 -5.47 -16.01
CA ILE A 306 6.89 -6.11 -17.33
C ILE A 306 7.24 -7.59 -17.17
N CYS A 307 7.93 -7.97 -16.09
CA CYS A 307 8.29 -9.36 -15.79
C CYS A 307 7.24 -10.10 -14.92
N GLY A 308 6.04 -9.57 -14.81
CA GLY A 308 4.92 -10.25 -14.13
C GLY A 308 4.79 -9.98 -12.64
N GLY A 309 5.63 -9.13 -12.07
CA GLY A 309 5.58 -8.76 -10.64
C GLY A 309 4.35 -7.92 -10.28
N MET A 310 3.86 -8.09 -9.05
CA MET A 310 2.60 -7.51 -8.56
C MET A 310 2.77 -6.58 -7.36
N SER A 311 4.00 -6.24 -7.00
CA SER A 311 4.30 -5.32 -5.92
C SER A 311 5.20 -4.20 -6.40
N GLN A 312 4.84 -2.95 -6.11
CA GLN A 312 5.71 -1.81 -6.34
C GLN A 312 6.95 -1.91 -5.47
N THR A 313 8.07 -1.43 -6.00
CA THR A 313 9.26 -1.17 -5.19
C THR A 313 9.29 0.28 -4.75
N THR A 314 9.75 0.51 -3.52
CA THR A 314 9.87 1.86 -2.94
C THR A 314 11.09 1.94 -2.01
N PRO A 315 11.73 3.12 -1.86
CA PRO A 315 12.69 3.34 -0.80
C PRO A 315 12.01 3.19 0.57
N TYR A 316 12.62 2.42 1.46
CA TYR A 316 12.07 2.14 2.76
C TYR A 316 12.42 3.24 3.77
N ILE A 317 11.48 3.58 4.65
CA ILE A 317 11.61 4.69 5.63
C ILE A 317 12.74 4.47 6.66
N GLY A 318 13.23 3.22 6.78
CA GLY A 318 14.20 2.81 7.78
C GLY A 318 15.66 3.28 7.57
N HIS A 319 16.00 4.11 6.58
CA HIS A 319 17.39 4.51 6.32
C HIS A 319 18.16 4.96 7.59
N PRO A 320 17.64 5.88 8.44
CA PRO A 320 18.37 6.28 9.66
C PRO A 320 18.55 5.14 10.66
N ALA A 321 17.59 4.22 10.74
CA ALA A 321 17.68 3.04 11.60
C ALA A 321 18.75 2.07 11.11
N TYR A 322 18.82 1.80 9.81
CA TYR A 322 19.88 0.96 9.23
C TYR A 322 21.26 1.60 9.40
N LYS A 323 21.35 2.93 9.28
CA LYS A 323 22.58 3.68 9.58
C LYS A 323 22.98 3.55 11.04
N ALA A 324 22.04 3.66 11.96
CA ALA A 324 22.28 3.48 13.40
C ALA A 324 22.74 2.06 13.76
N MET A 325 22.31 1.04 13.00
CA MET A 325 22.79 -0.34 13.10
C MET A 325 24.22 -0.51 12.54
N GLY A 326 24.80 0.52 11.92
CA GLY A 326 26.09 0.48 11.25
C GLY A 326 26.04 -0.09 9.84
N GLY A 327 24.86 -0.19 9.24
CA GLY A 327 24.66 -0.62 7.85
C GLY A 327 25.29 0.37 6.87
N ARG A 328 25.89 -0.15 5.80
CA ARG A 328 26.55 0.62 4.73
C ARG A 328 25.90 0.35 3.38
N ALA A 329 26.65 -0.26 2.44
CA ALA A 329 26.13 -0.67 1.14
C ALA A 329 25.93 -2.19 1.05
N GLY A 330 26.46 -2.95 1.99
CA GLY A 330 26.43 -4.42 1.96
C GLY A 330 25.03 -4.99 2.18
N TYR A 331 24.25 -4.40 3.06
CA TYR A 331 22.93 -4.93 3.40
C TYR A 331 21.94 -4.87 2.22
N THR A 332 21.99 -3.84 1.38
CA THR A 332 21.16 -3.76 0.18
C THR A 332 21.59 -4.79 -0.86
N LEU A 333 22.88 -5.00 -1.04
CA LEU A 333 23.40 -6.06 -1.91
C LEU A 333 22.91 -7.44 -1.43
N LEU A 334 23.06 -7.74 -0.14
CA LEU A 334 22.61 -9.02 0.44
C LEU A 334 21.10 -9.21 0.29
N THR A 335 20.30 -8.17 0.58
CA THR A 335 18.85 -8.22 0.44
C THR A 335 18.43 -8.42 -1.02
N GLY A 336 19.01 -7.64 -1.94
CA GLY A 336 18.72 -7.77 -3.36
C GLY A 336 19.01 -9.19 -3.88
N LEU A 337 20.19 -9.74 -3.53
CA LEU A 337 20.55 -11.10 -3.91
C LEU A 337 19.63 -12.14 -3.27
N PHE A 338 19.35 -12.04 -1.97
CA PHE A 338 18.47 -12.99 -1.27
C PHE A 338 17.06 -12.98 -1.87
N VAL A 339 16.46 -11.82 -2.01
CA VAL A 339 15.08 -11.71 -2.55
C VAL A 339 15.06 -12.10 -4.02
N GLY A 340 16.02 -11.61 -4.83
CA GLY A 340 16.09 -11.92 -6.26
C GLY A 340 16.28 -13.40 -6.54
N LEU A 341 17.24 -14.03 -5.91
CA LEU A 341 17.48 -15.48 -6.03
C LEU A 341 16.32 -16.29 -5.44
N GLY A 342 15.73 -15.79 -4.34
CA GLY A 342 14.59 -16.45 -3.71
C GLY A 342 13.34 -16.49 -4.55
N GLY A 343 13.09 -15.43 -5.34
CA GLY A 343 12.03 -15.42 -6.35
C GLY A 343 12.30 -16.41 -7.49
N ILE A 344 13.57 -16.53 -7.93
CA ILE A 344 13.96 -17.42 -9.02
C ILE A 344 13.96 -18.89 -8.58
N PHE A 345 14.61 -19.20 -7.45
CA PHE A 345 14.70 -20.57 -6.94
C PHE A 345 13.48 -21.05 -6.17
N GLY A 346 12.50 -20.16 -5.95
CA GLY A 346 11.22 -20.49 -5.33
C GLY A 346 11.25 -20.61 -3.80
N TYR A 347 12.39 -20.38 -3.12
CA TYR A 347 12.42 -20.53 -1.66
C TYR A 347 11.63 -19.45 -0.91
N ILE A 348 11.43 -18.26 -1.49
CA ILE A 348 10.50 -17.28 -0.90
C ILE A 348 9.07 -17.77 -1.01
N GLY A 349 8.67 -18.34 -2.14
CA GLY A 349 7.36 -18.96 -2.30
C GLY A 349 7.15 -20.12 -1.32
N PHE A 350 8.16 -20.97 -1.16
CA PHE A 350 8.16 -22.03 -0.15
C PHE A 350 8.00 -21.48 1.26
N MET A 351 8.78 -20.48 1.65
CA MET A 351 8.65 -19.82 2.96
C MET A 351 7.26 -19.20 3.14
N ALA A 352 6.76 -18.50 2.12
CA ALA A 352 5.44 -17.86 2.18
C ALA A 352 4.29 -18.88 2.34
N ALA A 353 4.40 -20.04 1.70
CA ALA A 353 3.41 -21.11 1.82
C ALA A 353 3.40 -21.76 3.21
N LEU A 354 4.55 -21.84 3.87
CA LEU A 354 4.67 -22.42 5.22
C LEU A 354 4.23 -21.47 6.33
N LEU A 355 4.13 -20.18 6.09
CA LEU A 355 3.81 -19.22 7.14
C LEU A 355 2.28 -19.09 7.30
N PRO A 356 1.71 -19.52 8.45
CA PRO A 356 0.28 -19.45 8.67
C PRO A 356 -0.19 -18.00 8.86
N ARG A 357 -1.36 -17.66 8.31
CA ARG A 357 -1.93 -16.31 8.35
C ARG A 357 -2.05 -15.75 9.78
N PRO A 358 -2.52 -16.50 10.79
CA PRO A 358 -2.61 -15.98 12.15
C PRO A 358 -1.26 -15.57 12.75
N ALA A 359 -0.14 -16.15 12.26
CA ALA A 359 1.20 -15.74 12.68
C ALA A 359 1.74 -14.53 11.90
N LEU A 360 1.29 -14.32 10.65
CA LEU A 360 1.70 -13.19 9.81
C LEU A 360 0.87 -11.92 10.06
N ALA A 361 -0.42 -12.06 10.30
CA ALA A 361 -1.35 -10.94 10.47
C ALA A 361 -0.92 -9.92 11.55
N PRO A 362 -0.32 -10.32 12.70
CA PRO A 362 0.23 -9.39 13.68
C PRO A 362 1.32 -8.46 13.15
N VAL A 363 2.11 -8.92 12.18
CA VAL A 363 3.16 -8.08 11.56
C VAL A 363 2.52 -6.97 10.74
N LEU A 364 1.48 -7.32 9.96
CA LEU A 364 0.72 -6.32 9.19
C LEU A 364 0.01 -5.33 10.09
N PHE A 365 -0.62 -5.83 11.14
CA PHE A 365 -1.26 -4.99 12.15
C PHE A 365 -0.27 -3.97 12.72
N PHE A 366 0.94 -4.40 13.07
CA PHE A 366 2.00 -3.50 13.55
C PHE A 366 2.41 -2.47 12.48
N ILE A 367 2.61 -2.90 11.23
CA ILE A 367 2.94 -1.99 10.11
C ILE A 367 1.82 -0.94 9.96
N GLY A 368 0.55 -1.37 10.08
CA GLY A 368 -0.60 -0.47 10.07
C GLY A 368 -0.55 0.57 11.19
N LEU A 369 -0.19 0.16 12.41
CA LEU A 369 -0.01 1.07 13.56
C LEU A 369 1.12 2.08 13.32
N GLU A 370 2.27 1.63 12.79
CA GLU A 370 3.41 2.50 12.51
C GLU A 370 3.06 3.54 11.43
N ILE A 371 2.41 3.12 10.35
CA ILE A 371 1.96 4.01 9.28
C ILE A 371 0.96 5.04 9.82
N ALA A 372 -0.02 4.60 10.60
CA ALA A 372 -0.98 5.49 11.24
C ALA A 372 -0.27 6.47 12.20
N GLY A 373 0.64 5.96 13.04
CA GLY A 373 1.46 6.76 13.95
C GLY A 373 2.26 7.84 13.23
N GLN A 374 2.86 7.51 12.09
CA GLN A 374 3.58 8.47 11.25
C GLN A 374 2.65 9.55 10.68
N ALA A 375 1.45 9.18 10.22
CA ALA A 375 0.48 10.15 9.71
C ALA A 375 0.14 11.22 10.75
N TYR A 376 -0.01 10.84 12.00
CA TYR A 376 -0.26 11.79 13.10
C TYR A 376 1.00 12.53 13.57
N SER A 377 2.15 11.85 13.70
CA SER A 377 3.38 12.44 14.26
C SER A 377 4.10 13.39 13.30
N ALA A 378 4.05 13.11 12.00
CA ALA A 378 4.67 13.94 10.96
C ALA A 378 3.78 15.11 10.50
N THR A 379 2.54 15.20 11.01
CA THR A 379 1.59 16.25 10.67
C THR A 379 1.53 17.31 11.78
N PRO A 380 1.48 18.62 11.46
CA PRO A 380 1.31 19.66 12.46
C PRO A 380 0.07 19.42 13.34
N ARG A 381 0.17 19.64 14.65
CA ARG A 381 -0.91 19.39 15.62
C ARG A 381 -2.26 20.01 15.22
N ARG A 382 -2.25 21.18 14.61
CA ARG A 382 -3.46 21.86 14.13
C ARG A 382 -4.17 21.11 12.99
N HIS A 383 -3.47 20.22 12.27
CA HIS A 383 -4.02 19.44 11.16
C HIS A 383 -4.45 18.02 11.55
N LEU A 384 -4.47 17.66 12.84
CA LEU A 384 -4.85 16.29 13.27
C LEU A 384 -6.28 15.93 12.87
N ALA A 385 -7.21 16.91 12.88
CA ALA A 385 -8.57 16.70 12.35
C ALA A 385 -8.57 16.34 10.86
N ALA A 386 -7.66 16.94 10.09
CA ALA A 386 -7.51 16.63 8.66
C ALA A 386 -7.02 15.20 8.43
N VAL A 387 -6.06 14.72 9.24
CA VAL A 387 -5.61 13.31 9.21
C VAL A 387 -6.78 12.38 9.54
N THR A 388 -7.55 12.69 10.58
CA THR A 388 -8.69 11.86 11.01
C THR A 388 -9.77 11.76 9.91
N ILE A 389 -10.10 12.87 9.26
CA ILE A 389 -11.06 12.88 8.13
C ILE A 389 -10.53 12.04 6.95
N ALA A 390 -9.23 12.08 6.69
CA ALA A 390 -8.61 11.30 5.63
C ALA A 390 -8.62 9.78 5.89
N VAL A 391 -8.81 9.32 7.13
CA VAL A 391 -8.96 7.88 7.45
C VAL A 391 -10.32 7.32 7.01
N LEU A 392 -11.38 8.13 7.04
CA LEU A 392 -12.77 7.66 6.88
C LEU A 392 -13.05 6.92 5.56
N PRO A 393 -12.59 7.37 4.38
CA PRO A 393 -12.83 6.64 3.13
C PRO A 393 -12.26 5.22 3.13
N SER A 394 -11.16 4.95 3.84
CA SER A 394 -10.55 3.63 3.95
C SER A 394 -11.45 2.63 4.71
N ILE A 395 -12.30 3.11 5.63
CA ILE A 395 -13.27 2.28 6.35
C ILE A 395 -14.35 1.77 5.38
N ALA A 396 -14.78 2.60 4.43
CA ALA A 396 -15.74 2.19 3.42
C ALA A 396 -15.22 1.02 2.56
N VAL A 397 -13.90 0.99 2.30
CA VAL A 397 -13.25 -0.13 1.59
C VAL A 397 -13.31 -1.43 2.38
N VAL A 398 -13.07 -1.39 3.69
CA VAL A 398 -13.20 -2.60 4.54
C VAL A 398 -14.62 -3.13 4.48
N VAL A 399 -15.62 -2.26 4.60
CA VAL A 399 -17.04 -2.63 4.47
C VAL A 399 -17.30 -3.26 3.10
N GLN A 400 -16.82 -2.65 2.02
CA GLN A 400 -16.96 -3.19 0.67
C GLN A 400 -16.31 -4.57 0.52
N ILE A 401 -15.08 -4.77 1.03
CA ILE A 401 -14.38 -6.05 0.96
C ILE A 401 -15.18 -7.14 1.68
N LEU A 402 -15.61 -6.90 2.92
CA LEU A 402 -16.37 -7.87 3.70
C LEU A 402 -17.71 -8.23 3.04
N LEU A 403 -18.44 -7.23 2.54
CA LEU A 403 -19.70 -7.45 1.86
C LEU A 403 -19.53 -8.18 0.52
N SER A 404 -18.47 -7.90 -0.23
CA SER A 404 -18.20 -8.56 -1.51
C SER A 404 -17.91 -10.06 -1.35
N GLN A 405 -17.36 -10.48 -0.22
CA GLN A 405 -17.15 -11.89 0.09
C GLN A 405 -18.46 -12.65 0.33
N VAL A 406 -19.49 -11.94 0.84
CA VAL A 406 -20.81 -12.55 1.11
C VAL A 406 -21.70 -12.58 -0.12
N TYR A 407 -21.73 -11.51 -0.90
CA TYR A 407 -22.73 -11.29 -1.95
C TYR A 407 -22.17 -11.24 -3.37
N ASN A 408 -20.89 -11.60 -3.59
CA ASN A 408 -20.26 -11.75 -4.92
C ASN A 408 -20.50 -10.59 -5.85
N GLY A 409 -20.50 -9.48 -5.76
CA GLY A 409 -20.72 -8.37 -6.71
C GLY A 409 -22.17 -7.92 -6.89
N ALA A 410 -23.17 -8.65 -6.37
CA ALA A 410 -24.55 -8.17 -6.40
C ALA A 410 -24.71 -6.84 -5.64
N LEU A 411 -24.00 -6.68 -4.52
CA LEU A 411 -23.95 -5.40 -3.78
C LEU A 411 -23.20 -4.29 -4.51
N MET A 412 -22.32 -4.62 -5.44
CA MET A 412 -21.65 -3.61 -6.27
C MET A 412 -22.62 -2.90 -7.21
N GLY A 413 -23.76 -3.54 -7.56
CA GLY A 413 -24.84 -2.93 -8.30
C GLY A 413 -25.73 -1.98 -7.48
N ALA A 414 -25.67 -2.02 -6.15
CA ALA A 414 -26.55 -1.25 -5.27
C ALA A 414 -26.46 0.28 -5.49
N ALA A 415 -25.33 0.77 -5.94
CA ALA A 415 -25.15 2.19 -6.25
C ALA A 415 -25.97 2.65 -7.47
N LEU A 416 -26.21 1.73 -8.43
CA LEU A 416 -26.95 2.02 -9.68
C LEU A 416 -28.41 1.57 -9.61
N ASP A 417 -28.65 0.37 -9.07
CA ASP A 417 -29.98 -0.26 -9.00
C ASP A 417 -30.20 -0.94 -7.65
N PRO A 418 -30.69 -0.18 -6.63
CA PRO A 418 -31.04 -0.76 -5.33
C PRO A 418 -32.15 -1.82 -5.41
N ALA A 419 -33.14 -1.67 -6.30
CA ALA A 419 -34.26 -2.59 -6.42
C ALA A 419 -33.82 -3.94 -7.03
N GLY A 420 -33.01 -3.91 -8.10
CA GLY A 420 -32.41 -5.10 -8.68
C GLY A 420 -31.44 -5.81 -7.73
N THR A 421 -30.70 -5.04 -6.93
CA THR A 421 -29.83 -5.59 -5.89
C THR A 421 -30.63 -6.28 -4.78
N MET A 422 -31.75 -5.73 -4.34
CA MET A 422 -32.68 -6.39 -3.39
C MET A 422 -33.14 -7.74 -3.91
N GLN A 423 -33.56 -7.78 -5.16
CA GLN A 423 -34.03 -9.03 -5.78
C GLN A 423 -32.89 -10.07 -5.88
N ALA A 424 -31.69 -9.66 -6.28
CA ALA A 424 -30.54 -10.56 -6.45
C ALA A 424 -29.96 -11.08 -5.12
N THR A 425 -30.02 -10.27 -4.05
CA THR A 425 -29.42 -10.60 -2.74
C THR A 425 -30.41 -11.15 -1.73
N GLY A 426 -31.73 -11.05 -2.00
CA GLY A 426 -32.76 -11.37 -1.03
C GLY A 426 -32.86 -10.38 0.15
N LEU A 427 -32.16 -9.25 0.09
CA LEU A 427 -32.22 -8.20 1.12
C LEU A 427 -33.53 -7.44 0.98
N THR A 428 -34.26 -7.27 2.09
CA THR A 428 -35.60 -6.65 2.11
C THR A 428 -35.59 -5.23 2.69
N ASN A 429 -34.46 -4.77 3.24
CA ASN A 429 -34.36 -3.45 3.87
C ASN A 429 -33.80 -2.40 2.90
N PRO A 430 -34.61 -1.52 2.28
CA PRO A 430 -34.16 -0.52 1.32
C PRO A 430 -33.13 0.46 1.89
N ALA A 431 -33.29 0.87 3.17
CA ALA A 431 -32.37 1.80 3.81
C ALA A 431 -30.98 1.19 3.98
N PHE A 432 -30.90 -0.11 4.28
CA PHE A 432 -29.64 -0.82 4.36
C PHE A 432 -28.94 -0.88 2.99
N ILE A 433 -29.66 -1.20 1.92
CA ILE A 433 -29.12 -1.26 0.55
C ILE A 433 -28.62 0.10 0.09
N GLN A 434 -29.38 1.17 0.38
CA GLN A 434 -28.96 2.53 0.08
C GLN A 434 -27.65 2.88 0.80
N THR A 435 -27.55 2.53 2.09
CA THR A 435 -26.32 2.75 2.88
C THR A 435 -25.14 1.98 2.29
N VAL A 436 -25.36 0.72 1.91
CA VAL A 436 -24.33 -0.11 1.25
C VAL A 436 -23.89 0.51 -0.07
N GLY A 437 -24.82 0.99 -0.89
CA GLY A 437 -24.51 1.69 -2.14
C GLY A 437 -23.63 2.93 -1.91
N VAL A 438 -23.93 3.72 -0.88
CA VAL A 438 -23.08 4.87 -0.50
C VAL A 438 -21.68 4.42 -0.08
N MET A 439 -21.56 3.34 0.72
CA MET A 439 -20.25 2.82 1.13
C MET A 439 -19.43 2.31 -0.07
N ILE A 440 -20.07 1.66 -1.03
CA ILE A 440 -19.40 1.21 -2.27
C ILE A 440 -18.88 2.40 -3.07
N MET A 441 -19.69 3.46 -3.23
CA MET A 441 -19.24 4.68 -3.90
C MET A 441 -18.08 5.37 -3.15
N LEU A 442 -18.15 5.46 -1.82
CA LEU A 442 -17.07 6.05 -1.00
C LEU A 442 -15.78 5.21 -1.06
N ALA A 443 -15.90 3.90 -1.21
CA ALA A 443 -14.75 3.02 -1.39
C ALA A 443 -14.07 3.20 -2.76
N SER A 444 -14.83 3.62 -3.78
CA SER A 444 -14.29 3.85 -5.11
C SER A 444 -13.41 5.11 -5.12
N GLY A 445 -12.12 4.94 -5.47
CA GLY A 445 -11.14 6.02 -5.47
C GLY A 445 -10.80 6.55 -4.06
N PHE A 446 -10.97 5.72 -3.03
CA PHE A 446 -10.88 6.11 -1.61
C PHE A 446 -9.59 6.83 -1.22
N ILE A 447 -8.43 6.44 -1.80
CA ILE A 447 -7.13 7.06 -1.47
C ILE A 447 -7.12 8.52 -1.95
N VAL A 448 -7.62 8.77 -3.17
CA VAL A 448 -7.74 10.15 -3.70
C VAL A 448 -8.74 10.94 -2.87
N THR A 449 -9.89 10.35 -2.56
CA THR A 449 -10.91 10.97 -1.69
C THR A 449 -10.31 11.34 -0.33
N ALA A 450 -9.62 10.40 0.32
CA ALA A 450 -8.95 10.59 1.60
C ALA A 450 -7.92 11.73 1.56
N MET A 451 -7.08 11.71 0.52
CA MET A 451 -6.04 12.73 0.32
C MET A 451 -6.65 14.13 0.12
N LEU A 452 -7.66 14.25 -0.73
CA LEU A 452 -8.29 15.54 -1.03
C LEU A 452 -9.15 16.04 0.13
N TRP A 453 -9.86 15.17 0.85
CA TRP A 453 -10.61 15.56 2.05
C TRP A 453 -9.66 16.03 3.15
N GLY A 454 -8.57 15.30 3.40
CA GLY A 454 -7.54 15.72 4.34
C GLY A 454 -6.90 17.05 3.93
N ALA A 455 -6.57 17.24 2.65
CA ALA A 455 -6.04 18.49 2.15
C ALA A 455 -7.03 19.65 2.32
N THR A 456 -8.30 19.43 2.01
CA THR A 456 -9.37 20.43 2.19
C THR A 456 -9.45 20.90 3.63
N VAL A 457 -9.49 19.97 4.59
CA VAL A 457 -9.57 20.32 6.02
C VAL A 457 -8.30 21.00 6.52
N ALA A 458 -7.11 20.57 6.05
CA ALA A 458 -5.85 21.23 6.38
C ALA A 458 -5.82 22.69 5.88
N PHE A 459 -6.23 22.92 4.62
CA PHE A 459 -6.34 24.27 4.06
C PHE A 459 -7.35 25.14 4.82
N LEU A 460 -8.51 24.59 5.22
CA LEU A 460 -9.50 25.30 6.04
C LEU A 460 -8.91 25.67 7.41
N THR A 461 -8.20 24.75 8.03
CA THR A 461 -7.51 25.01 9.32
C THR A 461 -6.49 26.13 9.19
N ASP A 462 -5.79 26.22 8.05
CA ASP A 462 -4.84 27.30 7.75
C ASP A 462 -5.52 28.56 7.18
N ARG A 463 -6.86 28.64 7.20
CA ARG A 463 -7.65 29.75 6.64
C ARG A 463 -7.40 29.99 5.13
N GLN A 464 -6.89 28.98 4.42
CA GLN A 464 -6.66 29.04 2.97
C GLN A 464 -7.91 28.59 2.21
N VAL A 465 -9.03 29.31 2.37
CA VAL A 465 -10.32 28.94 1.81
C VAL A 465 -10.28 28.80 0.28
N GLY A 466 -9.48 29.61 -0.41
CA GLY A 466 -9.30 29.50 -1.85
C GLY A 466 -8.69 28.13 -2.26
N ALA A 467 -7.65 27.68 -1.56
CA ALA A 467 -7.03 26.37 -1.80
C ALA A 467 -7.98 25.21 -1.45
N ALA A 468 -8.70 25.32 -0.33
CA ALA A 468 -9.76 24.37 0.04
C ALA A 468 -10.86 24.26 -1.02
N SER A 469 -11.28 25.40 -1.58
CA SER A 469 -12.29 25.42 -2.65
C SER A 469 -11.77 24.78 -3.94
N VAL A 470 -10.50 25.00 -4.29
CA VAL A 470 -9.87 24.35 -5.44
C VAL A 470 -9.82 22.83 -5.25
N THR A 471 -9.47 22.33 -4.05
CA THR A 471 -9.48 20.88 -3.79
C THR A 471 -10.88 20.28 -3.89
N LEU A 472 -11.92 20.99 -3.43
CA LEU A 472 -13.31 20.58 -3.60
C LEU A 472 -13.76 20.57 -5.08
N LEU A 473 -13.34 21.55 -5.88
CA LEU A 473 -13.62 21.55 -7.33
C LEU A 473 -12.91 20.41 -8.05
N ILE A 474 -11.70 20.05 -7.60
CA ILE A 474 -11.00 18.85 -8.07
C ILE A 474 -11.82 17.60 -7.70
N CYS A 475 -12.32 17.49 -6.46
CA CYS A 475 -13.22 16.40 -6.08
C CYS A 475 -14.47 16.35 -6.97
N ALA A 476 -15.08 17.50 -7.27
CA ALA A 476 -16.24 17.58 -8.16
C ALA A 476 -15.94 17.01 -9.56
N ALA A 477 -14.82 17.42 -10.15
CA ALA A 477 -14.40 16.93 -11.46
C ALA A 477 -14.11 15.43 -11.43
N LEU A 478 -13.36 14.95 -10.43
CA LEU A 478 -13.02 13.54 -10.30
C LEU A 478 -14.24 12.65 -10.03
N ALA A 479 -15.20 13.11 -9.23
CA ALA A 479 -16.45 12.40 -8.98
C ALA A 479 -17.34 12.35 -10.24
N LEU A 480 -17.36 13.41 -11.03
CA LEU A 480 -18.13 13.48 -12.26
C LEU A 480 -17.69 12.41 -13.27
N PHE A 481 -16.40 12.13 -13.34
CA PHE A 481 -15.83 11.13 -14.26
C PHE A 481 -15.55 9.76 -13.60
N GLY A 482 -15.96 9.54 -12.35
CA GLY A 482 -15.85 8.25 -11.66
C GLY A 482 -14.46 7.90 -11.15
N PHE A 483 -13.50 8.84 -11.12
CA PHE A 483 -12.21 8.62 -10.46
C PHE A 483 -12.35 8.47 -8.93
N ILE A 484 -13.34 9.15 -8.36
CA ILE A 484 -13.82 8.96 -7.00
C ILE A 484 -15.33 8.81 -7.04
N HIS A 485 -15.92 8.10 -6.08
CA HIS A 485 -17.36 7.86 -5.97
C HIS A 485 -17.99 7.27 -7.23
N SER A 486 -17.26 6.36 -7.90
CA SER A 486 -17.78 5.69 -9.10
C SER A 486 -19.10 4.98 -8.80
N VAL A 487 -20.05 5.14 -9.70
CA VAL A 487 -21.35 4.46 -9.67
C VAL A 487 -21.32 3.13 -10.42
N LEU A 488 -20.20 2.79 -11.07
CA LEU A 488 -20.02 1.49 -11.70
C LEU A 488 -19.67 0.42 -10.66
N PRO A 489 -20.21 -0.80 -10.78
CA PRO A 489 -19.87 -1.90 -9.89
C PRO A 489 -18.36 -2.24 -9.88
N SER A 490 -17.66 -2.01 -10.99
CA SER A 490 -16.21 -2.17 -11.12
C SER A 490 -15.40 -1.07 -10.43
N GLY A 491 -16.02 0.04 -10.03
CA GLY A 491 -15.32 1.23 -9.54
C GLY A 491 -14.57 2.01 -10.61
N GLY A 492 -14.83 1.71 -11.90
CA GLY A 492 -14.11 2.28 -13.04
C GLY A 492 -14.49 3.72 -13.38
N VAL A 493 -13.71 4.32 -14.28
CA VAL A 493 -13.99 5.65 -14.83
C VAL A 493 -15.01 5.59 -15.98
N TYR A 494 -15.76 6.67 -16.16
CA TYR A 494 -16.79 6.79 -17.18
C TYR A 494 -16.97 8.24 -17.62
N PHE A 495 -17.65 8.42 -18.74
CA PHE A 495 -18.23 9.73 -19.08
C PHE A 495 -19.60 9.89 -18.42
N PRO A 496 -19.90 11.03 -17.76
CA PRO A 496 -21.12 11.19 -16.95
C PRO A 496 -22.42 11.03 -17.75
N TRP A 497 -22.41 11.21 -19.03
CA TRP A 497 -23.56 10.99 -19.94
C TRP A 497 -23.67 9.54 -20.44
N ALA A 498 -22.67 8.69 -20.16
CA ALA A 498 -22.66 7.29 -20.58
C ALA A 498 -23.22 6.34 -19.51
N VAL A 499 -23.49 6.84 -18.31
CA VAL A 499 -24.08 6.06 -17.21
C VAL A 499 -25.55 6.45 -16.98
N PRO A 500 -26.44 5.48 -16.66
CA PRO A 500 -27.86 5.74 -16.51
C PRO A 500 -28.23 6.46 -15.20
N SER A 501 -27.26 6.74 -14.34
CA SER A 501 -27.44 7.34 -13.01
C SER A 501 -27.14 8.83 -13.00
N ASN A 502 -27.93 9.62 -12.29
CA ASN A 502 -27.66 11.04 -12.05
C ASN A 502 -26.73 11.29 -10.86
N LEU A 503 -26.32 10.26 -10.12
CA LEU A 503 -25.47 10.37 -8.94
C LEU A 503 -24.14 11.09 -9.21
N PRO A 504 -23.43 10.90 -10.35
CA PRO A 504 -22.21 11.66 -10.64
C PRO A 504 -22.43 13.17 -10.62
N TRP A 505 -23.55 13.64 -11.16
CA TRP A 505 -23.92 15.05 -11.17
C TRP A 505 -24.24 15.57 -9.77
N HIS A 506 -24.89 14.74 -8.92
CA HIS A 506 -25.18 15.11 -7.53
C HIS A 506 -23.90 15.24 -6.71
N TRP A 507 -22.94 14.31 -6.86
CA TRP A 507 -21.64 14.42 -6.20
C TRP A 507 -20.86 15.67 -6.64
N ALA A 508 -20.80 15.94 -7.95
CA ALA A 508 -20.16 17.13 -8.48
C ALA A 508 -20.82 18.42 -7.99
N ALA A 509 -22.16 18.46 -7.98
CA ALA A 509 -22.92 19.60 -7.46
C ALA A 509 -22.71 19.82 -5.96
N ALA A 510 -22.64 18.76 -5.16
CA ALA A 510 -22.38 18.84 -3.72
C ALA A 510 -21.01 19.44 -3.42
N TYR A 511 -19.94 18.95 -4.08
CA TYR A 511 -18.60 19.50 -3.91
C TYR A 511 -18.48 20.94 -4.41
N SER A 512 -19.06 21.24 -5.57
CA SER A 512 -19.06 22.61 -6.13
C SER A 512 -19.87 23.57 -5.27
N GLY A 513 -21.04 23.13 -4.79
CA GLY A 513 -21.88 23.91 -3.88
C GLY A 513 -21.16 24.22 -2.56
N LEU A 514 -20.48 23.22 -1.97
CA LEU A 514 -19.68 23.44 -0.78
C LEU A 514 -18.52 24.43 -1.03
N ALA A 515 -17.83 24.32 -2.16
CA ALA A 515 -16.77 25.27 -2.54
C ALA A 515 -17.32 26.70 -2.65
N LEU A 516 -18.49 26.89 -3.29
CA LEU A 516 -19.14 28.19 -3.41
C LEU A 516 -19.57 28.76 -2.05
N VAL A 517 -20.15 27.94 -1.16
CA VAL A 517 -20.51 28.35 0.20
C VAL A 517 -19.28 28.82 0.97
N LEU A 518 -18.19 28.06 0.95
CA LEU A 518 -16.96 28.44 1.64
C LEU A 518 -16.36 29.74 1.09
N LEU A 519 -16.33 29.92 -0.22
CA LEU A 519 -15.87 31.16 -0.86
C LEU A 519 -16.77 32.35 -0.50
N SER A 520 -18.07 32.14 -0.41
CA SER A 520 -19.01 33.19 0.00
C SER A 520 -18.77 33.61 1.45
N LEU A 521 -18.64 32.63 2.35
CA LEU A 521 -18.35 32.87 3.77
C LEU A 521 -17.01 33.56 3.98
N SER A 522 -16.00 33.24 3.18
CA SER A 522 -14.68 33.89 3.27
C SER A 522 -14.68 35.38 2.93
N ARG A 523 -15.73 35.88 2.27
CA ARG A 523 -15.90 37.32 1.94
C ARG A 523 -16.65 38.08 3.02
N THR A 524 -17.19 37.41 4.04
CA THR A 524 -17.93 38.04 5.14
C THR A 524 -17.00 38.69 6.16
N ASP A 525 -17.49 39.68 6.90
CA ASP A 525 -16.72 40.34 7.95
C ASP A 525 -16.36 39.40 9.11
N ALA A 526 -17.16 38.36 9.35
CA ALA A 526 -16.85 37.32 10.34
C ALA A 526 -15.54 36.62 10.08
N PHE A 527 -15.15 36.39 8.81
CA PHE A 527 -13.87 35.81 8.45
C PHE A 527 -12.69 36.80 8.68
N ARG A 528 -12.95 38.10 8.59
CA ARG A 528 -11.96 39.16 8.72
C ARG A 528 -11.74 39.60 10.17
N LEU A 529 -12.76 39.51 11.03
CA LEU A 529 -12.81 40.05 12.38
C LEU A 529 -12.15 39.18 13.46
N ASP A 530 -11.63 38.01 13.12
CA ASP A 530 -10.87 37.18 14.06
C ASP A 530 -9.36 37.11 13.70
N PRO A 531 -8.60 38.20 13.89
CA PRO A 531 -7.15 38.17 13.75
C PRO A 531 -6.45 37.72 15.06
N GLY A 532 -7.21 37.51 16.11
CA GLY A 532 -6.74 37.07 17.39
C GLY A 532 -6.84 35.57 17.54
N GLY A 533 -5.87 34.86 16.96
CA GLY A 533 -5.69 33.46 17.30
C GLY A 533 -5.62 33.33 18.82
N ALA A 534 -6.49 32.55 19.41
CA ALA A 534 -6.33 32.06 20.75
C ALA A 534 -4.90 31.55 20.89
N LYS A 535 -4.10 32.14 21.73
CA LYS A 535 -2.77 31.64 22.11
C LYS A 535 -2.99 30.18 22.48
N ALA A 536 -2.30 29.29 21.78
CA ALA A 536 -2.31 27.87 22.11
C ALA A 536 -2.04 27.73 23.61
N PRO A 537 -2.81 26.95 24.36
CA PRO A 537 -2.45 26.63 25.73
C PRO A 537 -1.08 25.96 25.71
N SER A 538 -0.19 26.46 26.54
CA SER A 538 1.19 26.05 26.75
C SER A 538 1.31 24.56 27.07
#